data_ccd1fb57f629cf0be3f2dd81883f4d7b
#
_entry.id   ccd1fb57f629cf0be3f2dd81883f4d7b
#
_cell.length_a   1.000
_cell.length_b   1.000
_cell.length_c   1.000
_cell.angle_alpha   90.00
_cell.angle_beta   90.00
_cell.angle_gamma   90.00
#
_symmetry.space_group_name_H-M   'P 1'
#
loop_
_entity.id
_entity.type
_entity.pdbx_description
1 polymer ?
#
loop_
_entity_poly.entity_id
_entity_poly.type
_entity_poly.pdbx_seq_one_letter_code
_entity_poly.pdbx_strand_id
1 'polypeptide(L)'
;MALSGSAARRYAEALLALSPDERTVGQLRTSLEKLAPVFDRATIAGLRDPSVPMKQRIAALDAALAGEPAAIRSLMTLLLETDRIALVPRIALAFGDLVDRREGIAKARITTAVSLNDSEERDLVSRLERESGRKLRATFAVDPTLIGGAKVQIGDHLIDSSVRAKLVALGRQLAS
;
A
#
# COMPACT_ATOMS: atom_id res chain seq x y z
N MET A 1 1.39 -2.87 19.82
CA MET A 1 1.44 -2.71 18.34
C MET A 1 0.21 -2.01 17.72
N ALA A 2 -0.97 -1.98 18.34
CA ALA A 2 -2.17 -1.34 17.79
C ALA A 2 -2.12 0.20 17.73
N LEU A 3 -1.43 0.88 18.64
CA LEU A 3 -1.39 2.35 18.74
C LEU A 3 -0.67 3.03 17.55
N SER A 4 0.30 2.38 16.90
CA SER A 4 1.03 2.98 15.78
C SER A 4 0.24 2.99 14.47
N GLY A 5 -0.68 2.04 14.27
CA GLY A 5 -1.56 2.02 13.09
C GLY A 5 -2.64 3.12 13.13
N SER A 6 -3.20 3.38 14.32
CA SER A 6 -4.18 4.44 14.52
C SER A 6 -3.57 5.85 14.36
N ALA A 7 -2.31 6.03 14.79
CA ALA A 7 -1.60 7.28 14.60
C ALA A 7 -1.30 7.55 13.11
N ALA A 8 -0.76 6.58 12.39
CA ALA A 8 -0.47 6.72 10.96
C ALA A 8 -1.74 7.05 10.15
N ARG A 9 -2.86 6.41 10.48
CA ARG A 9 -4.14 6.68 9.85
C ARG A 9 -4.61 8.12 10.08
N ARG A 10 -4.48 8.67 11.29
CA ARG A 10 -4.84 10.07 11.58
C ARG A 10 -4.03 11.07 10.76
N TYR A 11 -2.72 10.84 10.59
CA TYR A 11 -1.90 11.68 9.71
C TYR A 11 -2.33 11.58 8.24
N ALA A 12 -2.65 10.38 7.76
CA ALA A 12 -3.16 10.17 6.42
C ALA A 12 -4.53 10.84 6.20
N GLU A 13 -5.45 10.74 7.16
CA GLU A 13 -6.75 11.43 7.14
C GLU A 13 -6.58 12.96 7.12
N ALA A 14 -5.65 13.50 7.91
CA ALA A 14 -5.35 14.93 7.93
C ALA A 14 -4.78 15.41 6.59
N LEU A 15 -3.84 14.66 5.98
CA LEU A 15 -3.33 14.98 4.64
C LEU A 15 -4.44 14.97 3.59
N LEU A 16 -5.33 13.98 3.64
CA LEU A 16 -6.43 13.88 2.69
C LEU A 16 -7.43 15.04 2.87
N ALA A 17 -7.70 15.45 4.12
CA ALA A 17 -8.58 16.56 4.43
C ALA A 17 -8.01 17.92 3.99
N LEU A 18 -6.69 18.08 3.98
CA LEU A 18 -5.99 19.27 3.51
C LEU A 18 -5.86 19.33 1.99
N SER A 19 -6.23 18.28 1.27
CA SER A 19 -6.10 18.18 -0.19
C SER A 19 -7.35 18.70 -0.88
N PRO A 20 -7.29 19.86 -1.59
CA PRO A 20 -8.48 20.53 -2.13
C PRO A 20 -9.07 19.81 -3.34
N ASP A 21 -8.26 19.07 -4.09
CA ASP A 21 -8.63 18.45 -5.36
C ASP A 21 -7.95 17.09 -5.57
N GLU A 22 -8.45 16.33 -6.54
CA GLU A 22 -7.93 14.99 -6.89
C GLU A 22 -6.50 15.03 -7.42
N ARG A 23 -6.11 16.12 -8.10
CA ARG A 23 -4.74 16.29 -8.61
C ARG A 23 -3.74 16.37 -7.46
N THR A 24 -4.06 17.17 -6.45
CA THR A 24 -3.25 17.30 -5.22
C THR A 24 -3.19 15.95 -4.48
N VAL A 25 -4.30 15.24 -4.35
CA VAL A 25 -4.34 13.89 -3.76
C VAL A 25 -3.42 12.94 -4.52
N GLY A 26 -3.47 12.93 -5.84
CA GLY A 26 -2.59 12.12 -6.68
C GLY A 26 -1.10 12.46 -6.52
N GLN A 27 -0.76 13.75 -6.45
CA GLN A 27 0.61 14.20 -6.20
C GLN A 27 1.13 13.74 -4.82
N LEU A 28 0.34 13.94 -3.76
CA LEU A 28 0.70 13.50 -2.41
C LEU A 28 0.87 12.00 -2.33
N ARG A 29 0.00 11.22 -3.00
CA ARG A 29 0.11 9.78 -3.10
C ARG A 29 1.42 9.35 -3.74
N THR A 30 1.73 9.89 -4.93
CA THR A 30 2.96 9.59 -5.66
C THR A 30 4.19 9.93 -4.83
N SER A 31 4.20 11.09 -4.16
CA SER A 31 5.30 11.49 -3.27
C SER A 31 5.47 10.53 -2.09
N LEU A 32 4.38 10.13 -1.43
CA LEU A 32 4.44 9.19 -0.30
C LEU A 32 4.89 7.79 -0.74
N GLU A 33 4.41 7.30 -1.87
CA GLU A 33 4.81 5.99 -2.44
C GLU A 33 6.31 5.98 -2.79
N LYS A 34 6.83 7.09 -3.34
CA LYS A 34 8.25 7.27 -3.66
C LYS A 34 9.12 7.36 -2.40
N LEU A 35 8.65 8.08 -1.38
CA LEU A 35 9.41 8.32 -0.16
C LEU A 35 9.37 7.13 0.82
N ALA A 36 8.29 6.37 0.87
CA ALA A 36 8.13 5.27 1.82
C ALA A 36 9.31 4.29 1.86
N PRO A 37 9.87 3.81 0.74
CA PRO A 37 11.03 2.90 0.76
C PRO A 37 12.34 3.59 1.19
N VAL A 38 12.44 4.93 1.03
CA VAL A 38 13.63 5.69 1.44
C VAL A 38 13.74 5.79 2.97
N PHE A 39 12.60 5.79 3.67
CA PHE A 39 12.56 5.78 5.13
C PHE A 39 12.71 4.37 5.69
N ASP A 40 13.83 3.75 5.36
CA ASP A 40 14.25 2.46 5.90
C ASP A 40 14.81 2.59 7.33
N ARG A 41 15.24 1.46 7.90
CA ARG A 41 15.77 1.42 9.27
C ARG A 41 17.01 2.30 9.44
N ALA A 42 17.89 2.35 8.43
CA ALA A 42 19.14 3.11 8.50
C ALA A 42 18.87 4.62 8.42
N THR A 43 18.05 5.05 7.47
CA THR A 43 17.61 6.45 7.32
C THR A 43 16.91 6.96 8.57
N ILE A 44 15.97 6.17 9.11
CA ILE A 44 15.26 6.51 10.35
C ILE A 44 16.24 6.65 11.52
N ALA A 45 17.20 5.72 11.66
CA ALA A 45 18.20 5.78 12.74
C ALA A 45 19.06 7.05 12.63
N GLY A 46 19.52 7.42 11.43
CA GLY A 46 20.30 8.65 11.20
C GLY A 46 19.50 9.91 11.53
N LEU A 47 18.22 9.97 11.13
CA LEU A 47 17.36 11.13 11.45
C LEU A 47 17.00 11.22 12.93
N ARG A 48 17.09 10.13 13.68
CA ARG A 48 16.84 10.08 15.14
C ARG A 48 18.10 10.15 15.98
N ASP A 49 19.27 10.29 15.38
CA ASP A 49 20.53 10.33 16.10
C ASP A 49 20.57 11.57 17.03
N PRO A 50 20.64 11.39 18.36
CA PRO A 50 20.66 12.49 19.30
C PRO A 50 21.96 13.29 19.27
N SER A 51 23.02 12.77 18.69
CA SER A 51 24.31 13.49 18.52
C SER A 51 24.23 14.62 17.51
N VAL A 52 23.23 14.57 16.58
CA VAL A 52 23.01 15.60 15.57
C VAL A 52 21.93 16.57 16.06
N PRO A 53 22.22 17.90 16.14
CA PRO A 53 21.23 18.88 16.55
C PRO A 53 19.98 18.86 15.67
N MET A 54 18.78 18.99 16.28
CA MET A 54 17.50 18.95 15.58
C MET A 54 17.45 19.89 14.37
N LYS A 55 17.98 21.10 14.51
CA LYS A 55 18.03 22.10 13.42
C LYS A 55 18.79 21.58 12.19
N GLN A 56 19.89 20.84 12.40
CA GLN A 56 20.65 20.27 11.29
C GLN A 56 19.90 19.10 10.64
N ARG A 57 19.23 18.27 11.44
CA ARG A 57 18.38 17.16 10.93
C ARG A 57 17.22 17.68 10.08
N ILE A 58 16.55 18.75 10.53
CA ILE A 58 15.48 19.42 9.77
C ILE A 58 16.04 19.99 8.47
N ALA A 59 17.16 20.72 8.52
CA ALA A 59 17.76 21.29 7.32
C ALA A 59 18.17 20.23 6.28
N ALA A 60 18.71 19.11 6.72
CA ALA A 60 19.04 17.98 5.84
C ALA A 60 17.79 17.34 5.22
N LEU A 61 16.73 17.19 6.02
CA LEU A 61 15.44 16.67 5.56
C LEU A 61 14.80 17.61 4.52
N ASP A 62 14.77 18.91 4.79
CA ASP A 62 14.24 19.94 3.88
C ASP A 62 15.00 19.99 2.56
N ALA A 63 16.33 19.89 2.60
CA ALA A 63 17.16 19.84 1.39
C ALA A 63 16.85 18.58 0.56
N ALA A 64 16.70 17.42 1.21
CA ALA A 64 16.36 16.18 0.54
C ALA A 64 14.94 16.18 -0.08
N LEU A 65 14.03 16.94 0.49
CA LEU A 65 12.62 17.04 0.07
C LEU A 65 12.31 18.30 -0.75
N ALA A 66 13.30 19.04 -1.24
CA ALA A 66 13.11 20.32 -1.93
C ALA A 66 12.17 20.23 -3.16
N GLY A 67 12.10 19.06 -3.83
CA GLY A 67 11.21 18.81 -4.97
C GLY A 67 9.81 18.29 -4.61
N GLU A 68 9.53 18.04 -3.34
CA GLU A 68 8.25 17.44 -2.90
C GLU A 68 7.22 18.53 -2.53
N PRO A 69 5.91 18.21 -2.59
CA PRO A 69 4.84 19.13 -2.19
C PRO A 69 5.03 19.71 -0.78
N ALA A 70 4.63 20.95 -0.57
CA ALA A 70 4.77 21.63 0.72
C ALA A 70 4.11 20.85 1.88
N ALA A 71 2.95 20.25 1.64
CA ALA A 71 2.26 19.44 2.63
C ALA A 71 3.08 18.22 3.08
N ILE A 72 3.81 17.59 2.15
CA ILE A 72 4.71 16.46 2.48
C ILE A 72 5.89 16.96 3.31
N ARG A 73 6.52 18.05 2.93
CA ARG A 73 7.65 18.63 3.68
C ARG A 73 7.24 18.98 5.11
N SER A 74 6.11 19.68 5.27
CA SER A 74 5.57 20.04 6.59
C SER A 74 5.24 18.80 7.43
N LEU A 75 4.65 17.76 6.82
CA LEU A 75 4.39 16.50 7.51
C LEU A 75 5.70 15.85 7.99
N MET A 76 6.72 15.77 7.13
CA MET A 76 8.00 15.13 7.48
C MET A 76 8.71 15.88 8.61
N THR A 77 8.72 17.22 8.57
CA THR A 77 9.27 18.05 9.65
C THR A 77 8.52 17.79 10.97
N LEU A 78 7.20 17.81 10.95
CA LEU A 78 6.37 17.52 12.14
C LEU A 78 6.65 16.11 12.72
N LEU A 79 6.78 15.10 11.85
CA LEU A 79 7.09 13.73 12.27
C LEU A 79 8.49 13.62 12.86
N LEU A 80 9.46 14.36 12.35
CA LEU A 80 10.81 14.40 12.88
C LEU A 80 10.85 15.09 14.26
N GLU A 81 10.21 16.24 14.41
CA GLU A 81 10.12 16.99 15.68
C GLU A 81 9.41 16.21 16.79
N THR A 82 8.40 15.42 16.42
CA THR A 82 7.62 14.59 17.37
C THR A 82 8.19 13.19 17.59
N ASP A 83 9.39 12.90 17.05
CA ASP A 83 10.04 11.57 17.09
C ASP A 83 9.18 10.45 16.48
N ARG A 84 8.37 10.78 15.46
CA ARG A 84 7.45 9.85 14.80
C ARG A 84 7.81 9.56 13.34
N ILE A 85 8.99 9.94 12.90
CA ILE A 85 9.43 9.77 11.49
C ILE A 85 9.36 8.30 11.04
N ALA A 86 9.48 7.35 11.95
CA ALA A 86 9.31 5.91 11.66
C ALA A 86 7.89 5.52 11.22
N LEU A 87 6.90 6.42 11.32
CA LEU A 87 5.55 6.18 10.81
C LEU A 87 5.40 6.41 9.31
N VAL A 88 6.35 7.04 8.63
CA VAL A 88 6.26 7.42 7.21
C VAL A 88 5.80 6.27 6.32
N PRO A 89 6.40 5.06 6.35
CA PRO A 89 5.93 3.96 5.50
C PRO A 89 4.47 3.54 5.79
N ARG A 90 4.06 3.61 7.05
CA ARG A 90 2.68 3.29 7.46
C ARG A 90 1.69 4.37 7.07
N ILE A 91 2.12 5.65 7.09
CA ILE A 91 1.30 6.78 6.64
C ILE A 91 1.07 6.67 5.13
N ALA A 92 2.10 6.33 4.35
CA ALA A 92 1.97 6.10 2.91
C ALA A 92 0.95 5.00 2.59
N LEU A 93 1.02 3.87 3.28
CA LEU A 93 0.04 2.78 3.13
C LEU A 93 -1.37 3.22 3.51
N ALA A 94 -1.52 3.89 4.66
CA ALA A 94 -2.82 4.35 5.14
C ALA A 94 -3.44 5.41 4.20
N PHE A 95 -2.62 6.31 3.65
CA PHE A 95 -3.05 7.31 2.69
C PHE A 95 -3.53 6.65 1.39
N GLY A 96 -2.76 5.71 0.84
CA GLY A 96 -3.16 4.93 -0.31
C GLY A 96 -4.50 4.20 -0.10
N ASP A 97 -4.70 3.60 1.09
CA ASP A 97 -5.96 2.93 1.46
C ASP A 97 -7.16 3.88 1.51
N LEU A 98 -6.95 5.11 2.02
CA LEU A 98 -8.00 6.12 2.09
C LEU A 98 -8.38 6.63 0.70
N VAL A 99 -7.39 6.88 -0.16
CA VAL A 99 -7.61 7.30 -1.55
C VAL A 99 -8.35 6.21 -2.32
N ASP A 100 -7.88 4.94 -2.25
CA ASP A 100 -8.53 3.81 -2.92
C ASP A 100 -10.00 3.66 -2.48
N ARG A 101 -10.29 3.81 -1.18
CA ARG A 101 -11.69 3.80 -0.67
C ARG A 101 -12.53 4.94 -1.21
N ARG A 102 -11.96 6.16 -1.29
CA ARG A 102 -12.65 7.33 -1.83
C ARG A 102 -12.99 7.17 -3.31
N GLU A 103 -12.08 6.55 -4.07
CA GLU A 103 -12.23 6.26 -5.49
C GLU A 103 -13.03 4.99 -5.78
N GLY A 104 -13.47 4.26 -4.75
CA GLY A 104 -14.20 3.00 -4.91
C GLY A 104 -13.34 1.85 -5.44
N ILE A 105 -12.01 1.98 -5.35
CA ILE A 105 -11.06 0.96 -5.79
C ILE A 105 -10.96 -0.11 -4.69
N ALA A 106 -11.23 -1.36 -5.05
CA ALA A 106 -11.06 -2.48 -4.14
C ALA A 106 -9.65 -3.09 -4.27
N LYS A 107 -9.05 -3.46 -3.13
CA LYS A 107 -7.78 -4.20 -3.14
C LYS A 107 -8.03 -5.65 -3.47
N ALA A 108 -7.31 -6.18 -4.45
CA ALA A 108 -7.30 -7.58 -4.84
C ALA A 108 -5.92 -8.20 -4.62
N ARG A 109 -5.87 -9.30 -3.88
CA ARG A 109 -4.67 -10.15 -3.82
C ARG A 109 -4.90 -11.37 -4.70
N ILE A 110 -4.07 -11.52 -5.71
CA ILE A 110 -4.16 -12.61 -6.69
C ILE A 110 -2.94 -13.52 -6.47
N THR A 111 -3.20 -14.79 -6.16
CA THR A 111 -2.14 -15.79 -6.01
C THR A 111 -2.29 -16.81 -7.14
N THR A 112 -1.23 -17.01 -7.91
CA THR A 112 -1.18 -17.90 -9.08
C THR A 112 -0.16 -19.02 -8.84
N ALA A 113 -0.30 -20.13 -9.57
CA ALA A 113 0.64 -21.25 -9.47
C ALA A 113 2.01 -20.93 -10.12
N VAL A 114 2.02 -20.04 -11.11
CA VAL A 114 3.21 -19.60 -11.87
C VAL A 114 3.20 -18.08 -11.96
N SER A 115 4.37 -17.47 -12.21
CA SER A 115 4.45 -16.05 -12.49
C SER A 115 3.75 -15.71 -13.80
N LEU A 116 2.98 -14.64 -13.78
CA LEU A 116 2.33 -14.07 -14.96
C LEU A 116 3.23 -12.98 -15.53
N ASN A 117 3.13 -12.75 -16.84
CA ASN A 117 3.71 -11.57 -17.47
C ASN A 117 2.75 -10.37 -17.36
N ASP A 118 3.25 -9.15 -17.66
CA ASP A 118 2.50 -7.90 -17.52
C ASP A 118 1.19 -7.87 -18.34
N SER A 119 1.12 -8.59 -19.46
CA SER A 119 -0.09 -8.69 -20.29
C SER A 119 -1.13 -9.58 -19.62
N GLU A 120 -0.71 -10.75 -19.14
CA GLU A 120 -1.58 -11.70 -18.46
C GLU A 120 -2.14 -11.12 -17.15
N GLU A 121 -1.31 -10.37 -16.40
CA GLU A 121 -1.76 -9.66 -15.20
C GLU A 121 -2.86 -8.65 -15.52
N ARG A 122 -2.65 -7.83 -16.58
CA ARG A 122 -3.65 -6.82 -17.00
C ARG A 122 -4.94 -7.47 -17.48
N ASP A 123 -4.87 -8.54 -18.25
CA ASP A 123 -6.04 -9.26 -18.74
C ASP A 123 -6.85 -9.89 -17.61
N LEU A 124 -6.15 -10.46 -16.62
CA LEU A 124 -6.79 -11.05 -15.44
C LEU A 124 -7.47 -9.97 -14.59
N VAL A 125 -6.81 -8.84 -14.33
CA VAL A 125 -7.41 -7.71 -13.60
C VAL A 125 -8.62 -7.18 -14.33
N SER A 126 -8.54 -6.95 -15.63
CA SER A 126 -9.66 -6.45 -16.45
C SER A 126 -10.88 -7.39 -16.44
N ARG A 127 -10.64 -8.70 -16.38
CA ARG A 127 -11.71 -9.70 -16.22
C ARG A 127 -12.36 -9.61 -14.87
N LEU A 128 -11.55 -9.57 -13.80
CA LEU A 128 -12.04 -9.46 -12.42
C LEU A 128 -12.79 -8.15 -12.17
N GLU A 129 -12.35 -7.03 -12.76
CA GLU A 129 -13.06 -5.76 -12.72
C GLU A 129 -14.45 -5.84 -13.35
N ARG A 130 -14.55 -6.49 -14.52
CA ARG A 130 -15.86 -6.71 -15.19
C ARG A 130 -16.79 -7.60 -14.37
N GLU A 131 -16.24 -8.64 -13.74
CA GLU A 131 -17.03 -9.58 -12.92
C GLU A 131 -17.47 -8.95 -11.59
N SER A 132 -16.60 -8.16 -10.95
CA SER A 132 -16.87 -7.50 -9.67
C SER A 132 -17.63 -6.18 -9.79
N GLY A 133 -17.65 -5.56 -10.98
CA GLY A 133 -18.22 -4.25 -11.22
C GLY A 133 -17.46 -3.09 -10.52
N ARG A 134 -16.21 -3.32 -10.09
CA ARG A 134 -15.39 -2.36 -9.36
C ARG A 134 -14.00 -2.30 -9.96
N LYS A 135 -13.37 -1.12 -9.87
CA LYS A 135 -11.94 -1.00 -10.16
C LYS A 135 -11.13 -1.74 -9.10
N LEU A 136 -10.08 -2.43 -9.53
CA LEU A 136 -9.25 -3.24 -8.66
C LEU A 136 -7.80 -2.75 -8.65
N ARG A 137 -7.22 -2.70 -7.46
CA ARG A 137 -5.78 -2.59 -7.28
C ARG A 137 -5.25 -3.98 -6.93
N ALA A 138 -4.69 -4.64 -7.92
CA ALA A 138 -4.19 -6.00 -7.78
C ALA A 138 -2.75 -6.03 -7.24
N THR A 139 -2.48 -7.02 -6.39
CA THR A 139 -1.13 -7.46 -6.02
C THR A 139 -1.01 -8.94 -6.33
N PHE A 140 0.08 -9.32 -6.99
CA PHE A 140 0.32 -10.69 -7.41
C PHE A 140 1.30 -11.40 -6.48
N ALA A 141 1.04 -12.67 -6.24
CA ALA A 141 1.93 -13.58 -5.52
C ALA A 141 1.95 -14.93 -6.24
N VAL A 142 3.05 -15.66 -6.12
CA VAL A 142 3.18 -17.00 -6.71
C VAL A 142 3.19 -18.03 -5.60
N ASP A 143 2.32 -19.04 -5.72
CA ASP A 143 2.27 -20.20 -4.83
C ASP A 143 2.18 -21.50 -5.68
N PRO A 144 3.31 -22.18 -5.90
CA PRO A 144 3.36 -23.42 -6.69
C PRO A 144 2.47 -24.55 -6.11
N THR A 145 2.08 -24.47 -4.84
CA THR A 145 1.23 -25.51 -4.21
C THR A 145 -0.20 -25.53 -4.75
N LEU A 146 -0.62 -24.51 -5.51
CA LEU A 146 -1.93 -24.45 -6.17
C LEU A 146 -2.05 -25.41 -7.35
N ILE A 147 -0.94 -25.96 -7.86
CA ILE A 147 -0.85 -26.84 -9.04
C ILE A 147 -1.26 -26.12 -10.33
N GLY A 148 -2.28 -25.24 -10.29
CA GLY A 148 -2.79 -24.45 -11.40
C GLY A 148 -3.98 -23.58 -10.98
N GLY A 149 -4.37 -22.63 -11.84
CA GLY A 149 -5.43 -21.67 -11.57
C GLY A 149 -4.98 -20.51 -10.68
N ALA A 150 -5.96 -19.77 -10.13
CA ALA A 150 -5.71 -18.61 -9.29
C ALA A 150 -6.60 -18.62 -8.06
N LYS A 151 -6.07 -18.02 -6.98
CA LYS A 151 -6.80 -17.69 -5.76
C LYS A 151 -6.87 -16.17 -5.68
N VAL A 152 -8.07 -15.63 -5.63
CA VAL A 152 -8.33 -14.19 -5.66
C VAL A 152 -9.03 -13.78 -4.38
N GLN A 153 -8.46 -12.83 -3.66
CA GLN A 153 -9.08 -12.22 -2.49
C GLN A 153 -9.37 -10.76 -2.80
N ILE A 154 -10.64 -10.37 -2.76
CA ILE A 154 -11.09 -8.98 -2.94
C ILE A 154 -11.74 -8.54 -1.63
N GLY A 155 -11.03 -7.70 -0.85
CA GLY A 155 -11.46 -7.37 0.51
C GLY A 155 -11.59 -8.63 1.36
N ASP A 156 -12.81 -8.89 1.88
CA ASP A 156 -13.11 -10.07 2.71
C ASP A 156 -13.60 -11.27 1.87
N HIS A 157 -13.84 -11.10 0.57
CA HIS A 157 -14.28 -12.16 -0.32
C HIS A 157 -13.10 -12.94 -0.89
N LEU A 158 -13.10 -14.25 -0.68
CA LEU A 158 -12.10 -15.16 -1.21
C LEU A 158 -12.74 -16.05 -2.28
N ILE A 159 -12.20 -15.99 -3.50
CA ILE A 159 -12.56 -16.84 -4.62
C ILE A 159 -11.37 -17.75 -4.91
N ASP A 160 -11.53 -19.06 -4.66
CA ASP A 160 -10.50 -20.05 -4.92
C ASP A 160 -10.89 -20.89 -6.15
N SER A 161 -10.31 -20.56 -7.30
CA SER A 161 -10.47 -21.28 -8.58
C SER A 161 -9.28 -22.20 -8.89
N SER A 162 -8.47 -22.53 -7.90
CA SER A 162 -7.31 -23.41 -8.09
C SER A 162 -7.73 -24.84 -8.45
N VAL A 163 -6.86 -25.51 -9.19
CA VAL A 163 -7.03 -26.94 -9.52
C VAL A 163 -7.10 -27.78 -8.24
N ARG A 164 -6.30 -27.42 -7.23
CA ARG A 164 -6.31 -28.06 -5.91
C ARG A 164 -7.70 -27.99 -5.26
N ALA A 165 -8.34 -26.83 -5.24
CA ALA A 165 -9.68 -26.66 -4.67
C ALA A 165 -10.71 -27.49 -5.42
N LYS A 166 -10.65 -27.55 -6.76
CA LYS A 166 -11.54 -28.36 -7.60
C LYS A 166 -11.36 -29.86 -7.34
N LEU A 167 -10.13 -30.34 -7.20
CA LEU A 167 -9.85 -31.75 -6.88
C LEU A 167 -10.36 -32.14 -5.49
N VAL A 168 -10.19 -31.27 -4.49
CA VAL A 168 -10.73 -31.51 -3.15
C VAL A 168 -12.25 -31.54 -3.15
N ALA A 169 -12.90 -30.63 -3.89
CA ALA A 169 -14.35 -30.61 -4.04
C ALA A 169 -14.87 -31.91 -4.71
N LEU A 170 -14.21 -32.34 -5.79
CA LEU A 170 -14.55 -33.59 -6.49
C LEU A 170 -14.38 -34.81 -5.58
N GLY A 171 -13.28 -34.90 -4.84
CA GLY A 171 -13.02 -35.97 -3.89
C GLY A 171 -14.11 -36.09 -2.82
N ARG A 172 -14.62 -34.94 -2.33
CA ARG A 172 -15.76 -34.94 -1.37
C ARG A 172 -17.06 -35.42 -1.99
N GLN A 173 -17.34 -35.07 -3.26
CA GLN A 173 -18.53 -35.51 -3.98
C GLN A 173 -18.53 -37.04 -4.26
N LEU A 174 -17.34 -37.63 -4.48
CA LEU A 174 -17.20 -39.06 -4.72
C LEU A 174 -17.20 -39.88 -3.43
N ALA A 175 -17.01 -39.27 -2.27
CA ALA A 175 -16.99 -39.94 -0.95
C ALA A 175 -18.34 -39.84 -0.21
N SER A 176 -19.30 -39.13 -0.79
CA SER A 176 -20.71 -39.04 -0.30
C SER A 176 -21.64 -39.92 -1.09
#